data_b3aff04bb6100e2116b9396c55ea4f52
#
_entry.id   b3aff04bb6100e2116b9396c55ea4f52
#
_cell.length_a   1.000
_cell.length_b   1.000
_cell.length_c   1.000
_cell.angle_alpha   90.00
_cell.angle_beta   90.00
_cell.angle_gamma   90.00
#
_symmetry.space_group_name_H-M   'P 1'
#
loop_
_entity.id
_entity.type
_entity.pdbx_description
1 polymer ?
#
loop_
_entity_poly.entity_id
_entity_poly.type
_entity_poly.pdbx_seq_one_letter_code
_entity_poly.pdbx_strand_id
1 'polypeptide(L)'
;MCKLWRCLLKPLLIAFLITSQAYALPQTGTEAAVKTAFLFNFFKFIEWPNDLAQETFVLCMAYEDDLGATLRALEEKTINEKPVLIQRDVTGAELKSCHIIYITGQAHLEAVIAQVKDLPIVTVSEQADFLKQGGIINLVADNNRLGFSINLAQANKLGLHFSAKLLKLAKHVVASE
;
A
#
# COMPACT_ATOMS: atom_id res chain seq x y z
N MET A 1 37.01 63.82 51.88
CA MET A 1 38.03 62.91 51.33
C MET A 1 37.35 61.52 51.22
N CYS A 2 37.27 61.01 50.13
CA CYS A 2 37.39 59.64 49.76
C CYS A 2 36.48 59.24 48.62
N LYS A 3 37.10 58.72 47.65
CA LYS A 3 36.80 58.54 46.27
C LYS A 3 35.75 57.50 45.97
N LEU A 4 34.94 57.83 44.99
CA LEU A 4 34.07 56.98 44.15
C LEU A 4 34.74 55.70 43.69
N TRP A 5 34.08 54.61 43.87
CA TRP A 5 34.35 53.38 43.12
C TRP A 5 33.18 53.03 42.22
N ARG A 6 33.31 53.38 40.99
CA ARG A 6 32.40 52.98 39.91
C ARG A 6 32.76 51.59 39.46
N CYS A 7 32.03 50.58 39.93
CA CYS A 7 32.03 49.24 39.33
C CYS A 7 31.14 49.22 38.09
N LEU A 8 31.78 49.19 36.92
CA LEU A 8 31.16 48.93 35.66
C LEU A 8 30.75 47.45 35.55
N LEU A 9 29.49 47.14 35.80
CA LEU A 9 28.90 45.86 35.38
C LEU A 9 28.54 45.96 33.90
N LYS A 10 29.30 45.26 33.08
CA LYS A 10 28.92 44.97 31.70
C LYS A 10 27.87 43.86 31.70
N PRO A 11 26.68 44.04 31.15
CA PRO A 11 25.77 42.92 30.90
C PRO A 11 26.29 42.09 29.75
N LEU A 12 26.67 40.84 30.02
CA LEU A 12 26.99 39.83 29.04
C LEU A 12 25.68 39.32 28.45
N LEU A 13 25.33 39.84 27.25
CA LEU A 13 24.18 39.38 26.46
C LEU A 13 24.55 38.06 25.84
N ILE A 14 24.18 36.94 26.47
CA ILE A 14 24.24 35.61 25.89
C ILE A 14 23.05 35.49 24.98
N ALA A 15 23.25 35.68 23.69
CA ALA A 15 22.28 35.35 22.62
C ALA A 15 22.15 33.83 22.55
N PHE A 16 21.09 33.30 23.11
CA PHE A 16 20.72 31.88 23.01
C PHE A 16 20.14 31.68 21.60
N LEU A 17 20.98 31.25 20.64
CA LEU A 17 20.57 30.80 19.30
C LEU A 17 19.79 29.50 19.49
N ILE A 18 18.46 29.59 19.54
CA ILE A 18 17.57 28.44 19.43
C ILE A 18 17.60 28.00 17.96
N THR A 19 18.45 27.04 17.65
CA THR A 19 18.40 26.33 16.36
C THR A 19 17.16 25.45 16.37
N SER A 20 16.07 25.92 15.74
CA SER A 20 14.89 25.11 15.44
C SER A 20 15.33 24.05 14.42
N GLN A 21 15.62 22.84 14.87
CA GLN A 21 15.73 21.69 14.00
C GLN A 21 14.33 21.35 13.50
N ALA A 22 14.04 21.74 12.28
CA ALA A 22 12.88 21.24 11.56
C ALA A 22 13.10 19.75 11.33
N TYR A 23 12.46 18.91 12.13
CA TYR A 23 12.34 17.49 11.86
C TYR A 23 11.45 17.35 10.63
N ALA A 24 12.05 17.14 9.47
CA ALA A 24 11.32 16.70 8.29
C ALA A 24 10.73 15.32 8.61
N LEU A 25 9.42 15.26 8.79
CA LEU A 25 8.69 13.99 8.90
C LEU A 25 8.95 13.21 7.60
N PRO A 26 9.36 11.95 7.68
CA PRO A 26 9.63 11.16 6.48
C PRO A 26 8.35 11.04 5.66
N GLN A 27 8.40 11.43 4.39
CA GLN A 27 7.29 11.34 3.43
C GLN A 27 6.85 9.89 3.15
N THR A 28 7.63 8.91 3.58
CA THR A 28 7.33 7.47 3.49
C THR A 28 6.01 7.09 4.15
N GLY A 29 5.60 7.78 5.23
CA GLY A 29 4.31 7.55 5.89
C GLY A 29 3.09 7.86 5.02
N THR A 30 3.19 8.84 4.12
CA THR A 30 2.09 9.23 3.24
C THR A 30 1.92 8.27 2.07
N GLU A 31 3.02 7.75 1.51
CA GLU A 31 2.97 6.77 0.41
C GLU A 31 2.39 5.43 0.88
N ALA A 32 2.90 4.89 1.99
CA ALA A 32 2.35 3.67 2.59
C ALA A 32 0.86 3.81 2.93
N ALA A 33 0.41 4.98 3.43
CA ALA A 33 -0.99 5.24 3.69
C ALA A 33 -1.84 5.24 2.41
N VAL A 34 -1.34 5.78 1.30
CA VAL A 34 -2.03 5.78 0.01
C VAL A 34 -2.10 4.36 -0.56
N LYS A 35 -1.02 3.58 -0.51
CA LYS A 35 -1.01 2.18 -0.93
C LYS A 35 -2.06 1.37 -0.14
N THR A 36 -2.03 1.50 1.19
CA THR A 36 -3.01 0.87 2.08
C THR A 36 -4.45 1.25 1.71
N ALA A 37 -4.71 2.52 1.42
CA ALA A 37 -6.03 2.99 0.98
C ALA A 37 -6.45 2.38 -0.38
N PHE A 38 -5.53 2.22 -1.34
CA PHE A 38 -5.82 1.54 -2.59
C PHE A 38 -6.18 0.07 -2.36
N LEU A 39 -5.37 -0.67 -1.60
CA LEU A 39 -5.62 -2.08 -1.29
C LEU A 39 -7.00 -2.27 -0.66
N PHE A 40 -7.37 -1.43 0.31
CA PHE A 40 -8.70 -1.46 0.91
C PHE A 40 -9.83 -1.14 -0.07
N ASN A 41 -9.63 -0.13 -0.92
CA ASN A 41 -10.66 0.27 -1.86
C ASN A 41 -10.85 -0.75 -3.00
N PHE A 42 -9.85 -1.52 -3.37
CA PHE A 42 -10.00 -2.59 -4.36
C PHE A 42 -11.09 -3.58 -3.96
N PHE A 43 -11.18 -3.95 -2.68
CA PHE A 43 -12.28 -4.80 -2.18
C PHE A 43 -13.68 -4.24 -2.45
N LYS A 44 -13.86 -2.92 -2.51
CA LYS A 44 -15.16 -2.29 -2.76
C LYS A 44 -15.59 -2.29 -4.21
N PHE A 45 -14.65 -2.48 -5.12
CA PHE A 45 -14.86 -2.29 -6.57
C PHE A 45 -14.55 -3.53 -7.40
N ILE A 46 -14.17 -4.61 -6.75
CA ILE A 46 -13.93 -5.92 -7.37
C ILE A 46 -14.94 -6.90 -6.78
N GLU A 47 -15.54 -7.70 -7.63
CA GLU A 47 -16.42 -8.79 -7.27
C GLU A 47 -15.70 -10.11 -7.53
N TRP A 48 -15.74 -11.01 -6.56
CA TRP A 48 -15.19 -12.36 -6.64
C TRP A 48 -16.27 -13.34 -7.05
N PRO A 49 -15.92 -14.47 -7.65
CA PRO A 49 -16.87 -15.56 -7.87
C PRO A 49 -17.57 -15.95 -6.57
N ASN A 50 -18.83 -16.36 -6.67
CA ASN A 50 -19.70 -16.65 -5.49
C ASN A 50 -19.08 -17.66 -4.51
N ASP A 51 -18.27 -18.59 -4.98
CA ASP A 51 -17.59 -19.60 -4.16
C ASP A 51 -16.60 -19.01 -3.15
N LEU A 52 -16.11 -17.79 -3.42
CA LEU A 52 -15.24 -17.02 -2.52
C LEU A 52 -15.98 -15.91 -1.76
N ALA A 53 -17.33 -15.83 -1.86
CA ALA A 53 -18.15 -14.92 -1.07
C ALA A 53 -18.19 -15.36 0.41
N GLN A 54 -17.03 -15.48 1.03
CA GLN A 54 -16.87 -15.82 2.44
C GLN A 54 -17.35 -14.66 3.33
N GLU A 55 -17.51 -14.93 4.61
CA GLU A 55 -17.94 -13.93 5.60
C GLU A 55 -16.88 -12.85 5.85
N THR A 56 -15.66 -13.04 5.37
CA THR A 56 -14.52 -12.14 5.59
C THR A 56 -13.73 -11.92 4.30
N PHE A 57 -13.17 -10.73 4.13
CA PHE A 57 -12.16 -10.48 3.11
C PHE A 57 -10.75 -10.66 3.70
N VAL A 58 -9.82 -11.25 2.93
CA VAL A 58 -8.45 -11.48 3.38
C VAL A 58 -7.48 -10.72 2.47
N LEU A 59 -6.74 -9.79 3.09
CA LEU A 59 -5.62 -9.09 2.47
C LEU A 59 -4.33 -9.71 2.98
N CYS A 60 -3.52 -10.24 2.07
CA CYS A 60 -2.25 -10.87 2.39
C CYS A 60 -1.08 -10.01 1.94
N MET A 61 -0.10 -9.86 2.81
CA MET A 61 1.23 -9.37 2.50
C MET A 61 2.12 -10.59 2.23
N ALA A 62 2.55 -10.76 0.99
CA ALA A 62 3.43 -11.87 0.63
C ALA A 62 4.87 -11.54 1.02
N TYR A 63 5.47 -12.40 1.84
CA TYR A 63 6.82 -12.21 2.38
C TYR A 63 6.93 -10.93 3.23
N GLU A 64 7.76 -9.98 2.86
CA GLU A 64 7.96 -8.73 3.59
C GLU A 64 6.84 -7.71 3.31
N ASP A 65 6.59 -6.82 4.25
CA ASP A 65 5.58 -5.77 4.19
C ASP A 65 6.26 -4.41 4.44
N ASP A 66 6.12 -3.50 3.49
CA ASP A 66 6.62 -2.13 3.54
C ASP A 66 5.55 -1.11 4.01
N LEU A 67 4.33 -1.57 4.31
CA LEU A 67 3.20 -0.74 4.70
C LEU A 67 3.12 -0.53 6.23
N GLY A 68 3.72 -1.43 7.00
CA GLY A 68 3.93 -1.31 8.43
C GLY A 68 2.66 -0.98 9.22
N ALA A 69 2.71 0.11 9.99
CA ALA A 69 1.62 0.52 10.89
C ALA A 69 0.35 0.99 10.14
N THR A 70 0.44 1.36 8.86
CA THR A 70 -0.73 1.86 8.11
C THR A 70 -1.78 0.78 7.90
N LEU A 71 -1.38 -0.50 7.83
CA LEU A 71 -2.30 -1.62 7.72
C LEU A 71 -3.18 -1.81 8.96
N ARG A 72 -2.73 -1.40 10.15
CA ARG A 72 -3.54 -1.48 11.38
C ARG A 72 -4.84 -0.69 11.26
N ALA A 73 -4.83 0.40 10.49
CA ALA A 73 -6.02 1.18 10.24
C ALA A 73 -7.11 0.43 9.46
N LEU A 74 -6.80 -0.73 8.90
CA LEU A 74 -7.73 -1.60 8.18
C LEU A 74 -8.33 -2.70 9.05
N GLU A 75 -7.67 -3.10 10.15
CA GLU A 75 -8.07 -4.23 11.00
C GLU A 75 -9.47 -4.05 11.63
N GLU A 76 -9.94 -2.78 11.76
CA GLU A 76 -11.27 -2.45 12.27
C GLU A 76 -12.27 -2.09 11.15
N LYS A 77 -11.86 -2.21 9.88
CA LYS A 77 -12.69 -1.83 8.74
C LYS A 77 -13.50 -3.00 8.23
N THR A 78 -14.69 -2.67 7.76
CA THR A 78 -15.57 -3.61 7.08
C THR A 78 -15.87 -3.16 5.66
N ILE A 79 -16.20 -4.10 4.80
CA ILE A 79 -16.68 -3.88 3.44
C ILE A 79 -17.96 -4.66 3.29
N ASN A 80 -19.06 -3.97 3.05
CA ASN A 80 -20.40 -4.58 3.01
C ASN A 80 -20.68 -5.44 4.26
N GLU A 81 -20.37 -4.87 5.45
CA GLU A 81 -20.53 -5.51 6.77
C GLU A 81 -19.57 -6.68 7.04
N LYS A 82 -18.74 -7.08 6.09
CA LYS A 82 -17.73 -8.14 6.24
C LYS A 82 -16.40 -7.56 6.72
N PRO A 83 -15.76 -8.13 7.75
CA PRO A 83 -14.46 -7.67 8.22
C PRO A 83 -13.37 -7.93 7.18
N VAL A 84 -12.33 -7.10 7.23
CA VAL A 84 -11.10 -7.29 6.46
C VAL A 84 -10.02 -7.84 7.39
N LEU A 85 -9.57 -9.06 7.13
CA LEU A 85 -8.45 -9.69 7.84
C LEU A 85 -7.14 -9.38 7.12
N ILE A 86 -6.13 -8.99 7.88
CA ILE A 86 -4.78 -8.74 7.38
C ILE A 86 -3.88 -9.92 7.79
N GLN A 87 -3.30 -10.59 6.82
CA GLN A 87 -2.31 -11.64 7.03
C GLN A 87 -0.96 -11.16 6.52
N ARG A 88 0.08 -11.30 7.35
CA ARG A 88 1.45 -10.86 7.04
C ARG A 88 2.36 -12.07 6.87
N ASP A 89 3.46 -11.88 6.13
CA ASP A 89 4.48 -12.90 5.89
C ASP A 89 3.92 -14.18 5.28
N VAL A 90 2.85 -14.04 4.46
CA VAL A 90 2.15 -15.19 3.87
C VAL A 90 2.96 -15.80 2.75
N THR A 91 3.14 -17.12 2.80
CA THR A 91 3.90 -17.86 1.80
C THR A 91 3.27 -19.22 1.48
N GLY A 92 3.69 -19.84 0.39
CA GLY A 92 3.30 -21.21 0.06
C GLY A 92 1.79 -21.40 -0.06
N ALA A 93 1.27 -22.48 0.54
CA ALA A 93 -0.14 -22.86 0.41
C ALA A 93 -1.13 -21.86 1.02
N GLU A 94 -0.70 -21.04 1.97
CA GLU A 94 -1.53 -20.05 2.64
C GLU A 94 -1.98 -18.92 1.69
N LEU A 95 -1.20 -18.64 0.63
CA LEU A 95 -1.57 -17.68 -0.41
C LEU A 95 -2.93 -17.97 -1.05
N LYS A 96 -3.37 -19.23 -1.04
CA LYS A 96 -4.65 -19.64 -1.64
C LYS A 96 -5.88 -19.19 -0.85
N SER A 97 -5.70 -18.78 0.40
CA SER A 97 -6.78 -18.25 1.25
C SER A 97 -7.02 -16.75 1.09
N CYS A 98 -6.17 -16.07 0.32
CA CYS A 98 -6.20 -14.63 0.15
C CYS A 98 -7.21 -14.21 -0.93
N HIS A 99 -7.81 -13.04 -0.76
CA HIS A 99 -8.58 -12.37 -1.81
C HIS A 99 -7.71 -11.39 -2.59
N ILE A 100 -6.88 -10.63 -1.86
CA ILE A 100 -5.87 -9.75 -2.43
C ILE A 100 -4.51 -10.14 -1.85
N ILE A 101 -3.50 -10.24 -2.71
CA ILE A 101 -2.11 -10.43 -2.31
C ILE A 101 -1.31 -9.22 -2.76
N TYR A 102 -0.70 -8.51 -1.82
CA TYR A 102 0.29 -7.49 -2.10
C TYR A 102 1.69 -8.08 -2.05
N ILE A 103 2.44 -7.91 -3.14
CA ILE A 103 3.76 -8.52 -3.35
C ILE A 103 4.79 -7.40 -3.40
N THR A 104 5.65 -7.35 -2.40
CA THR A 104 6.82 -6.47 -2.35
C THR A 104 8.06 -7.18 -2.90
N GLY A 105 8.93 -6.42 -3.53
CA GLY A 105 10.19 -6.95 -4.06
C GLY A 105 10.06 -7.87 -5.27
N GLN A 106 11.08 -7.86 -6.12
CA GLN A 106 11.13 -8.65 -7.35
C GLN A 106 11.39 -10.15 -7.10
N ALA A 107 12.12 -10.48 -6.01
CA ALA A 107 12.63 -11.82 -5.78
C ALA A 107 11.54 -12.90 -5.61
N HIS A 108 10.37 -12.51 -5.10
CA HIS A 108 9.29 -13.46 -4.79
C HIS A 108 8.12 -13.41 -5.79
N LEU A 109 8.15 -12.45 -6.71
CA LEU A 109 7.06 -12.16 -7.61
C LEU A 109 6.66 -13.36 -8.47
N GLU A 110 7.61 -13.95 -9.16
CA GLU A 110 7.38 -15.10 -10.04
C GLU A 110 6.84 -16.31 -9.27
N ALA A 111 7.39 -16.58 -8.09
CA ALA A 111 6.96 -17.70 -7.25
C ALA A 111 5.52 -17.52 -6.76
N VAL A 112 5.12 -16.32 -6.37
CA VAL A 112 3.74 -16.01 -5.94
C VAL A 112 2.79 -16.14 -7.13
N ILE A 113 3.10 -15.51 -8.26
CA ILE A 113 2.25 -15.55 -9.46
C ILE A 113 2.04 -17.01 -9.91
N ALA A 114 3.10 -17.81 -9.98
CA ALA A 114 3.00 -19.22 -10.38
C ALA A 114 2.05 -20.04 -9.50
N GLN A 115 1.98 -19.73 -8.20
CA GLN A 115 1.13 -20.43 -7.25
C GLN A 115 -0.35 -20.04 -7.35
N VAL A 116 -0.65 -18.81 -7.77
CA VAL A 116 -2.03 -18.28 -7.75
C VAL A 116 -2.60 -17.95 -9.12
N LYS A 117 -1.86 -18.20 -10.21
CA LYS A 117 -2.20 -17.81 -11.59
C LYS A 117 -3.57 -18.27 -12.09
N ASP A 118 -4.08 -19.38 -11.55
CA ASP A 118 -5.35 -20.01 -11.93
C ASP A 118 -6.43 -19.82 -10.84
N LEU A 119 -6.16 -19.01 -9.84
CA LEU A 119 -7.07 -18.76 -8.73
C LEU A 119 -7.67 -17.35 -8.84
N PRO A 120 -8.92 -17.14 -8.40
CA PRO A 120 -9.57 -15.83 -8.41
C PRO A 120 -9.03 -14.93 -7.29
N ILE A 121 -7.74 -14.67 -7.32
CA ILE A 121 -6.99 -13.88 -6.33
C ILE A 121 -6.43 -12.65 -7.04
N VAL A 122 -6.70 -11.47 -6.51
CA VAL A 122 -6.16 -10.23 -7.04
C VAL A 122 -4.72 -10.04 -6.55
N THR A 123 -3.78 -10.12 -7.47
CA THR A 123 -2.37 -9.82 -7.17
C THR A 123 -2.07 -8.36 -7.42
N VAL A 124 -1.35 -7.72 -6.49
CA VAL A 124 -0.97 -6.30 -6.53
C VAL A 124 0.52 -6.18 -6.28
N SER A 125 1.23 -5.38 -7.09
CA SER A 125 2.65 -5.09 -6.90
C SER A 125 3.02 -3.74 -7.51
N GLU A 126 4.19 -3.22 -7.15
CA GLU A 126 4.80 -2.02 -7.75
C GLU A 126 5.90 -2.35 -8.77
N GLN A 127 6.21 -3.63 -8.92
CA GLN A 127 7.33 -4.05 -9.75
C GLN A 127 7.08 -3.76 -11.23
N ALA A 128 8.15 -3.36 -11.93
CA ALA A 128 8.10 -3.15 -13.36
C ALA A 128 7.67 -4.44 -14.09
N ASP A 129 6.94 -4.27 -15.19
CA ASP A 129 6.46 -5.38 -16.03
C ASP A 129 5.55 -6.41 -15.31
N PHE A 130 5.07 -6.09 -14.10
CA PHE A 130 4.22 -6.99 -13.31
C PHE A 130 3.00 -7.51 -14.07
N LEU A 131 2.31 -6.64 -14.80
CA LEU A 131 1.14 -7.04 -15.59
C LEU A 131 1.52 -8.01 -16.73
N LYS A 132 2.71 -7.88 -17.33
CA LYS A 132 3.21 -8.80 -18.36
C LYS A 132 3.56 -10.17 -17.80
N GLN A 133 3.87 -10.25 -16.52
CA GLN A 133 4.15 -11.50 -15.81
C GLN A 133 2.88 -12.20 -15.29
N GLY A 134 1.69 -11.71 -15.68
CA GLY A 134 0.41 -12.27 -15.25
C GLY A 134 -0.17 -11.65 -13.98
N GLY A 135 0.43 -10.58 -13.46
CA GLY A 135 -0.13 -9.80 -12.38
C GLY A 135 -1.41 -9.06 -12.77
N ILE A 136 -2.24 -8.71 -11.79
CA ILE A 136 -3.56 -8.12 -12.05
C ILE A 136 -3.57 -6.61 -11.86
N ILE A 137 -3.02 -6.08 -10.77
CA ILE A 137 -2.98 -4.63 -10.51
C ILE A 137 -1.54 -4.21 -10.25
N ASN A 138 -1.04 -3.28 -11.05
CA ASN A 138 0.27 -2.66 -10.83
C ASN A 138 0.10 -1.25 -10.27
N LEU A 139 0.63 -0.99 -9.08
CA LEU A 139 0.73 0.34 -8.52
C LEU A 139 1.88 1.08 -9.22
N VAL A 140 1.61 2.29 -9.68
CA VAL A 140 2.57 3.09 -10.44
C VAL A 140 2.69 4.50 -9.87
N ALA A 141 3.91 4.89 -9.54
CA ALA A 141 4.21 6.28 -9.17
C ALA A 141 4.43 7.11 -10.43
N ASP A 142 3.78 8.27 -10.49
CA ASP A 142 3.93 9.21 -11.58
C ASP A 142 3.79 10.65 -11.05
N ASN A 143 4.80 11.48 -11.27
CA ASN A 143 4.82 12.87 -10.84
C ASN A 143 4.38 13.06 -9.37
N ASN A 144 4.96 12.30 -8.45
CA ASN A 144 4.62 12.29 -7.02
C ASN A 144 3.18 11.86 -6.70
N ARG A 145 2.48 11.21 -7.62
CA ARG A 145 1.15 10.67 -7.41
C ARG A 145 1.15 9.17 -7.64
N LEU A 146 0.64 8.43 -6.68
CA LEU A 146 0.40 7.01 -6.84
C LEU A 146 -0.88 6.80 -7.64
N GLY A 147 -0.81 5.93 -8.64
CA GLY A 147 -1.93 5.45 -9.43
C GLY A 147 -1.82 3.95 -9.60
N PHE A 148 -2.62 3.39 -10.48
CA PHE A 148 -2.55 1.95 -10.78
C PHE A 148 -2.94 1.65 -12.23
N SER A 149 -2.47 0.51 -12.70
CA SER A 149 -2.84 -0.08 -14.00
C SER A 149 -3.41 -1.48 -13.77
N ILE A 150 -4.28 -1.95 -14.65
CA ILE A 150 -5.04 -3.19 -14.48
C ILE A 150 -4.83 -4.10 -15.70
N ASN A 151 -4.59 -5.38 -15.45
CA ASN A 151 -4.69 -6.45 -16.44
C ASN A 151 -6.10 -7.06 -16.34
N LEU A 152 -7.04 -6.44 -17.09
CA LEU A 152 -8.42 -6.87 -17.11
C LEU A 152 -8.60 -8.20 -17.84
N ALA A 153 -7.76 -8.50 -18.86
CA ALA A 153 -7.77 -9.77 -19.54
C ALA A 153 -7.53 -10.94 -18.58
N GLN A 154 -6.49 -10.83 -17.76
CA GLN A 154 -6.17 -11.84 -16.74
C GLN A 154 -7.25 -11.92 -15.65
N ALA A 155 -7.74 -10.76 -15.18
CA ALA A 155 -8.81 -10.72 -14.18
C ALA A 155 -10.08 -11.46 -14.65
N ASN A 156 -10.51 -11.21 -15.89
CA ASN A 156 -11.68 -11.87 -16.48
C ASN A 156 -11.50 -13.38 -16.63
N LYS A 157 -10.31 -13.85 -16.99
CA LYS A 157 -9.99 -15.30 -17.06
C LYS A 157 -10.20 -15.98 -15.70
N LEU A 158 -9.98 -15.26 -14.61
CA LEU A 158 -10.12 -15.75 -13.25
C LEU A 158 -11.54 -15.52 -12.67
N GLY A 159 -12.47 -14.99 -13.47
CA GLY A 159 -13.84 -14.69 -13.02
C GLY A 159 -13.93 -13.50 -12.07
N LEU A 160 -12.91 -12.65 -12.03
CA LEU A 160 -12.92 -11.42 -11.24
C LEU A 160 -13.60 -10.30 -12.05
N HIS A 161 -14.60 -9.63 -11.45
CA HIS A 161 -15.30 -8.53 -12.11
C HIS A 161 -14.92 -7.18 -11.51
N PHE A 162 -14.39 -6.31 -12.35
CA PHE A 162 -13.96 -4.96 -11.96
C PHE A 162 -15.04 -3.94 -12.31
N SER A 163 -15.44 -3.13 -11.35
CA SER A 163 -16.45 -2.11 -11.59
C SER A 163 -15.97 -1.07 -12.62
N ALA A 164 -16.89 -0.54 -13.41
CA ALA A 164 -16.59 0.51 -14.38
C ALA A 164 -15.97 1.76 -13.71
N LYS A 165 -16.30 2.02 -12.44
CA LYS A 165 -15.72 3.11 -11.65
C LYS A 165 -14.24 2.88 -11.40
N LEU A 166 -13.83 1.66 -11.02
CA LEU A 166 -12.43 1.30 -10.82
C LEU A 166 -11.64 1.41 -12.11
N LEU A 167 -12.19 0.87 -13.21
CA LEU A 167 -11.53 0.90 -14.52
C LEU A 167 -11.30 2.33 -15.03
N LYS A 168 -12.22 3.27 -14.76
CA LYS A 168 -12.05 4.69 -15.12
C LYS A 168 -10.95 5.40 -14.33
N LEU A 169 -10.59 4.90 -13.15
CA LEU A 169 -9.52 5.47 -12.31
C LEU A 169 -8.14 4.90 -12.65
N ALA A 170 -8.09 3.78 -13.37
CA ALA A 170 -6.83 3.18 -13.80
C ALA A 170 -6.12 4.05 -14.85
N LYS A 171 -4.80 4.14 -14.76
CA LYS A 171 -3.95 4.80 -15.77
C LYS A 171 -3.93 4.04 -17.09
N HIS A 172 -3.86 2.72 -17.00
CA HIS A 172 -3.91 1.81 -18.14
C HIS A 172 -4.76 0.59 -17.80
N VAL A 173 -5.52 0.11 -18.79
CA VAL A 173 -6.29 -1.14 -18.70
C VAL A 173 -5.90 -2.01 -19.88
N VAL A 174 -5.30 -3.16 -19.59
CA VAL A 174 -4.99 -4.20 -20.59
C VAL A 174 -6.22 -5.11 -20.70
N ALA A 175 -6.99 -4.96 -21.78
CA ALA A 175 -8.26 -5.67 -21.97
C ALA A 175 -8.14 -6.92 -22.87
N SER A 176 -7.06 -7.04 -23.62
CA SER A 176 -6.74 -8.20 -24.49
C SER A 176 -5.25 -8.50 -24.43
N GLU A 177 -4.89 -9.74 -24.65
CA GLU A 177 -3.50 -10.16 -24.91
C GLU A 177 -3.11 -9.80 -26.33
#